data_158835f0e882bbb296eacd53c414f226
#
_entry.id   158835f0e882bbb296eacd53c414f226
#
_cell.length_a   1.000
_cell.length_b   1.000
_cell.length_c   1.000
_cell.angle_alpha   90.00
_cell.angle_beta   90.00
_cell.angle_gamma   90.00
#
_symmetry.space_group_name_H-M   'P 1'
#
loop_
_entity.id
_entity.type
_entity.pdbx_description
1 polymer ?
#
loop_
_entity_poly.entity_id
_entity_poly.type
_entity_poly.pdbx_seq_one_letter_code
_entity_poly.pdbx_strand_id
1 'polypeptide(L)'
;MEIALESSFPIYSGGLGILAGDALRSAADMGLPMVGVTLTYKSGYFYQRIGPNGGQIEKEMEWDFSDDFEKINEQVVFKLQDKIIKVEAWKYEIVGRNGHKIPVILLDTDLEDNEPWQRKLTDILYDANPFQRISQEIILGICGYRMLEKLGYNNIKKFHLNEGHAAFLIFELLKKYKTLEEVKKHCVFTTHTPVRAGLEEFDYKLVNDVFRDRLPENIREFGGKNDLNMTVLALNASGSTNAVSKKHSEVSSKMFPDYEIKSITNGVHVGYWLSPSMRNFLNDELKRGWHYDLNLFNNALNLDSHELWRAHKKAKDKLIEYENSHSWILFEKDLLTIGFGRRIAEYKRPLLIFTDIERLAKLIKGKAQIIFAGKAHPADILSKSYIEKINEQSEYLWNSYGIGVVFLENYEISLAKLLVSGVDLWLNNPRRYLEASGTSGMKAAINGVLNFSTLDGWWIEGYHLSDKKAGWAIGPEPDDPKAEKLDDSADAEDLYDKLENEIIPLFYENMSEWQTRMKYAVKLGAYFNTNRMMEEYALKSYKLEKQPIWKLSE
;
A
#
# COMPACT_ATOMS: atom_id res chain seq x y z
N MET A 1 -8.32 -5.67 -6.36
CA MET A 1 -9.03 -4.67 -7.17
C MET A 1 -8.08 -3.66 -7.79
N GLU A 2 -7.13 -3.11 -7.06
CA GLU A 2 -6.16 -2.14 -7.55
C GLU A 2 -4.76 -2.74 -7.74
N ILE A 3 -4.01 -2.31 -8.77
CA ILE A 3 -2.61 -2.68 -9.03
C ILE A 3 -1.87 -1.42 -9.49
N ALA A 4 -0.88 -0.97 -8.73
CA ALA A 4 -0.05 0.17 -9.10
C ALA A 4 1.07 -0.28 -10.06
N LEU A 5 0.90 -0.04 -11.33
CA LEU A 5 1.89 -0.37 -12.38
C LEU A 5 2.89 0.76 -12.54
N GLU A 6 2.47 1.89 -13.08
CA GLU A 6 3.30 3.08 -13.25
C GLU A 6 2.64 4.30 -12.60
N SER A 7 3.41 5.37 -12.38
CA SER A 7 2.89 6.60 -11.78
C SER A 7 1.84 7.30 -12.63
N SER A 8 1.92 7.12 -13.95
CA SER A 8 0.97 7.67 -14.93
C SER A 8 -0.36 6.91 -15.01
N PHE A 9 -0.45 5.69 -14.44
CA PHE A 9 -1.65 4.86 -14.54
C PHE A 9 -2.49 4.97 -13.26
N PRO A 10 -3.64 5.65 -13.28
CA PRO A 10 -4.43 5.94 -12.08
C PRO A 10 -5.30 4.76 -11.62
N ILE A 11 -4.83 3.54 -11.78
CA ILE A 11 -5.52 2.28 -11.44
C ILE A 11 -5.21 1.79 -10.02
N TYR A 12 -4.83 2.70 -9.13
CA TYR A 12 -4.60 2.45 -7.71
C TYR A 12 -5.04 3.67 -6.89
N SER A 13 -5.36 3.46 -5.63
CA SER A 13 -5.70 4.54 -4.69
C SER A 13 -4.76 4.60 -3.49
N GLY A 14 -4.22 3.46 -3.06
CA GLY A 14 -3.46 3.39 -1.82
C GLY A 14 -2.49 2.23 -1.72
N GLY A 15 -2.19 1.86 -0.46
CA GLY A 15 -1.15 0.87 -0.14
C GLY A 15 -1.40 -0.52 -0.70
N LEU A 16 -2.65 -0.92 -0.88
CA LEU A 16 -3.03 -2.23 -1.40
C LEU A 16 -2.56 -2.40 -2.85
N GLY A 17 -2.87 -1.43 -3.71
CA GLY A 17 -2.44 -1.44 -5.11
C GLY A 17 -0.94 -1.30 -5.27
N ILE A 18 -0.31 -0.47 -4.44
CA ILE A 18 1.15 -0.33 -4.40
C ILE A 18 1.83 -1.66 -4.06
N LEU A 19 1.34 -2.37 -3.04
CA LEU A 19 1.87 -3.68 -2.68
C LEU A 19 1.68 -4.71 -3.79
N ALA A 20 0.51 -4.72 -4.43
CA ALA A 20 0.24 -5.63 -5.56
C ALA A 20 1.23 -5.38 -6.71
N GLY A 21 1.47 -4.11 -7.07
CA GLY A 21 2.48 -3.74 -8.06
C GLY A 21 3.90 -4.17 -7.67
N ASP A 22 4.30 -3.92 -6.42
CA ASP A 22 5.61 -4.32 -5.89
C ASP A 22 5.78 -5.85 -5.89
N ALA A 23 4.72 -6.60 -5.52
CA ALA A 23 4.73 -8.08 -5.56
C ALA A 23 4.91 -8.61 -6.98
N LEU A 24 4.18 -8.05 -7.96
CA LEU A 24 4.30 -8.46 -9.36
C LEU A 24 5.66 -8.10 -9.96
N ARG A 25 6.26 -6.95 -9.59
CA ARG A 25 7.63 -6.60 -10.01
C ARG A 25 8.65 -7.62 -9.47
N SER A 26 8.52 -7.98 -8.19
CA SER A 26 9.39 -9.01 -7.62
C SER A 26 9.14 -10.38 -8.22
N ALA A 27 7.89 -10.74 -8.53
CA ALA A 27 7.59 -11.97 -9.24
C ALA A 27 8.25 -12.00 -10.63
N ALA A 28 8.27 -10.86 -11.34
CA ALA A 28 8.97 -10.73 -12.62
C ALA A 28 10.49 -10.86 -12.45
N ASP A 29 11.08 -10.16 -11.48
CA ASP A 29 12.52 -10.26 -11.18
C ASP A 29 12.94 -11.69 -10.77
N MET A 30 12.03 -12.43 -10.13
CA MET A 30 12.25 -13.81 -9.68
C MET A 30 11.90 -14.88 -10.74
N GLY A 31 11.31 -14.50 -11.86
CA GLY A 31 10.87 -15.45 -12.90
C GLY A 31 9.72 -16.35 -12.46
N LEU A 32 8.84 -15.89 -11.56
CA LEU A 32 7.69 -16.67 -11.11
C LEU A 32 6.61 -16.72 -12.20
N PRO A 33 6.01 -17.89 -12.49
CA PRO A 33 4.93 -18.01 -13.45
C PRO A 33 3.62 -17.47 -12.89
N MET A 34 3.37 -16.18 -13.09
CA MET A 34 2.24 -15.46 -12.51
C MET A 34 1.52 -14.60 -13.57
N VAL A 35 0.24 -14.34 -13.37
CA VAL A 35 -0.56 -13.37 -14.11
C VAL A 35 -1.38 -12.53 -13.13
N GLY A 36 -1.37 -11.21 -13.33
CA GLY A 36 -2.24 -10.30 -12.56
C GLY A 36 -3.56 -10.05 -13.28
N VAL A 37 -4.65 -9.82 -12.52
CA VAL A 37 -5.96 -9.42 -13.08
C VAL A 37 -6.49 -8.25 -12.28
N THR A 38 -6.95 -7.20 -12.97
CA THR A 38 -7.58 -6.01 -12.40
C THR A 38 -8.61 -5.43 -13.37
N LEU A 39 -9.12 -4.23 -13.12
CA LEU A 39 -10.02 -3.49 -14.00
C LEU A 39 -9.32 -2.28 -14.60
N THR A 40 -9.85 -1.72 -15.68
CA THR A 40 -9.23 -0.60 -16.42
C THR A 40 -9.26 0.73 -15.69
N TYR A 41 -10.36 1.04 -14.98
CA TYR A 41 -10.58 2.31 -14.26
C TYR A 41 -10.25 3.56 -15.10
N LYS A 42 -11.00 3.79 -16.17
CA LYS A 42 -10.80 4.92 -17.10
C LYS A 42 -10.82 6.30 -16.43
N SER A 43 -11.63 6.46 -15.39
CA SER A 43 -11.68 7.68 -14.57
C SER A 43 -10.79 7.59 -13.33
N GLY A 44 -10.06 6.49 -13.15
CA GLY A 44 -9.14 6.30 -12.03
C GLY A 44 -9.78 6.40 -10.66
N TYR A 45 -9.02 6.96 -9.70
CA TYR A 45 -9.56 7.29 -8.38
C TYR A 45 -10.06 8.74 -8.35
N PHE A 46 -9.19 9.73 -8.31
CA PHE A 46 -9.44 11.16 -8.57
C PHE A 46 -8.13 11.94 -8.54
N TYR A 47 -8.12 13.12 -9.19
CA TYR A 47 -7.06 14.11 -9.05
C TYR A 47 -7.41 15.05 -7.89
N GLN A 48 -6.49 15.20 -6.93
CA GLN A 48 -6.71 16.06 -5.77
C GLN A 48 -6.17 17.47 -6.02
N ARG A 49 -7.01 18.47 -5.69
CA ARG A 49 -6.61 19.86 -5.52
C ARG A 49 -6.94 20.33 -4.12
N ILE A 50 -6.20 21.32 -3.66
CA ILE A 50 -6.51 22.03 -2.42
C ILE A 50 -7.24 23.33 -2.79
N GLY A 51 -8.43 23.51 -2.23
CA GLY A 51 -9.26 24.70 -2.45
C GLY A 51 -8.77 25.91 -1.65
N PRO A 52 -9.37 27.09 -1.90
CA PRO A 52 -9.01 28.32 -1.18
C PRO A 52 -9.22 28.26 0.34
N ASN A 53 -10.11 27.36 0.80
CA ASN A 53 -10.37 27.12 2.24
C ASN A 53 -9.43 26.03 2.82
N GLY A 54 -8.41 25.59 2.10
CA GLY A 54 -7.52 24.52 2.53
C GLY A 54 -8.09 23.11 2.41
N GLY A 55 -9.33 22.95 1.93
CA GLY A 55 -10.01 21.66 1.81
C GLY A 55 -9.69 20.91 0.51
N GLN A 56 -9.90 19.59 0.54
CA GLN A 56 -9.76 18.75 -0.64
C GLN A 56 -10.90 18.96 -1.64
N ILE A 57 -10.53 19.12 -2.91
CA ILE A 57 -11.42 19.13 -4.07
C ILE A 57 -11.02 17.95 -4.96
N GLU A 58 -11.99 17.10 -5.28
CA GLU A 58 -11.84 15.98 -6.20
C GLU A 58 -12.13 16.43 -7.63
N LYS A 59 -11.23 16.13 -8.55
CA LYS A 59 -11.43 16.29 -9.99
C LYS A 59 -11.42 14.92 -10.65
N GLU A 60 -12.28 14.74 -11.62
CA GLU A 60 -12.24 13.54 -12.46
C GLU A 60 -10.89 13.43 -13.16
N MET A 61 -10.43 12.20 -13.29
CA MET A 61 -9.26 11.86 -14.09
C MET A 61 -9.74 11.24 -15.40
N GLU A 62 -9.15 11.69 -16.48
CA GLU A 62 -9.24 11.01 -17.77
C GLU A 62 -7.82 10.60 -18.18
N TRP A 63 -7.66 9.37 -18.55
CA TRP A 63 -6.40 8.88 -19.09
C TRP A 63 -6.63 7.94 -20.25
N ASP A 64 -5.81 8.07 -21.27
CA ASP A 64 -5.80 7.17 -22.40
C ASP A 64 -4.71 6.12 -22.18
N PHE A 65 -5.11 4.87 -22.19
CA PHE A 65 -4.22 3.74 -21.99
C PHE A 65 -3.96 2.96 -23.29
N SER A 66 -4.53 3.39 -24.42
CA SER A 66 -4.43 2.67 -25.70
C SER A 66 -2.99 2.52 -26.21
N ASP A 67 -2.11 3.48 -25.88
CA ASP A 67 -0.70 3.44 -26.32
C ASP A 67 0.18 2.54 -25.43
N ASP A 68 -0.19 2.38 -24.15
CA ASP A 68 0.60 1.64 -23.16
C ASP A 68 0.15 0.18 -22.99
N PHE A 69 -1.07 -0.16 -23.46
CA PHE A 69 -1.70 -1.45 -23.24
C PHE A 69 -2.09 -2.11 -24.58
N GLU A 70 -1.81 -3.40 -24.67
CA GLU A 70 -2.22 -4.22 -25.81
C GLU A 70 -3.68 -4.63 -25.69
N LYS A 71 -4.53 -4.26 -26.65
CA LYS A 71 -5.92 -4.71 -26.71
C LYS A 71 -5.99 -6.20 -27.00
N ILE A 72 -6.77 -6.93 -26.21
CA ILE A 72 -7.02 -8.37 -26.38
C ILE A 72 -8.33 -8.53 -27.17
N ASN A 73 -8.30 -9.38 -28.20
CA ASN A 73 -9.48 -9.61 -29.06
C ASN A 73 -10.55 -10.51 -28.43
N GLU A 74 -10.20 -11.18 -27.31
CA GLU A 74 -11.10 -12.08 -26.61
C GLU A 74 -12.11 -11.33 -25.75
N GLN A 75 -13.36 -11.82 -25.76
CA GLN A 75 -14.44 -11.29 -24.93
C GLN A 75 -15.07 -12.39 -24.13
N VAL A 76 -15.52 -12.05 -22.91
CA VAL A 76 -16.33 -12.92 -22.06
C VAL A 76 -17.64 -12.20 -21.70
N VAL A 77 -18.61 -12.96 -21.20
CA VAL A 77 -19.90 -12.40 -20.83
C VAL A 77 -20.29 -12.81 -19.41
N PHE A 78 -21.02 -11.92 -18.75
CA PHE A 78 -21.71 -12.21 -17.52
C PHE A 78 -23.15 -11.69 -17.59
N LYS A 79 -24.09 -12.39 -16.98
CA LYS A 79 -25.47 -11.91 -16.86
C LYS A 79 -25.61 -11.17 -15.53
N LEU A 80 -25.75 -9.85 -15.56
CA LEU A 80 -25.99 -9.00 -14.40
C LEU A 80 -27.49 -8.69 -14.35
N GLN A 81 -28.19 -9.08 -13.29
CA GLN A 81 -29.66 -9.14 -13.31
C GLN A 81 -30.14 -9.97 -14.52
N ASP A 82 -30.89 -9.35 -15.42
CA ASP A 82 -31.38 -9.99 -16.66
C ASP A 82 -30.66 -9.49 -17.93
N LYS A 83 -29.63 -8.65 -17.77
CA LYS A 83 -28.84 -8.08 -18.87
C LYS A 83 -27.52 -8.80 -19.04
N ILE A 84 -27.14 -9.03 -20.29
CA ILE A 84 -25.84 -9.58 -20.65
C ILE A 84 -24.84 -8.41 -20.68
N ILE A 85 -23.76 -8.55 -19.93
CA ILE A 85 -22.62 -7.63 -19.93
C ILE A 85 -21.49 -8.32 -20.71
N LYS A 86 -20.97 -7.65 -21.73
CA LYS A 86 -19.76 -8.06 -22.45
C LYS A 86 -18.55 -7.43 -21.79
N VAL A 87 -17.49 -8.20 -21.63
CA VAL A 87 -16.22 -7.75 -21.02
C VAL A 87 -15.09 -8.11 -21.97
N GLU A 88 -14.32 -7.13 -22.36
CA GLU A 88 -13.05 -7.29 -23.08
C GLU A 88 -11.87 -7.10 -22.13
N ALA A 89 -10.65 -7.22 -22.62
CA ALA A 89 -9.47 -7.06 -21.81
C ALA A 89 -8.35 -6.33 -22.54
N TRP A 90 -7.47 -5.72 -21.73
CA TRP A 90 -6.22 -5.12 -22.13
C TRP A 90 -5.09 -5.81 -21.41
N LYS A 91 -3.90 -5.86 -21.99
CA LYS A 91 -2.72 -6.49 -21.40
C LYS A 91 -1.60 -5.46 -21.24
N TYR A 92 -1.01 -5.47 -20.05
CA TYR A 92 0.26 -4.81 -19.73
C TYR A 92 1.30 -5.86 -19.33
N GLU A 93 2.57 -5.68 -19.66
CA GLU A 93 3.64 -6.60 -19.29
C GLU A 93 4.63 -5.94 -18.33
N ILE A 94 4.71 -6.43 -17.10
CA ILE A 94 5.79 -6.08 -16.18
C ILE A 94 7.02 -6.89 -16.57
N VAL A 95 8.11 -6.21 -16.92
CA VAL A 95 9.36 -6.86 -17.33
C VAL A 95 10.34 -6.86 -16.18
N GLY A 96 10.70 -8.04 -15.71
CA GLY A 96 11.72 -8.22 -14.68
C GLY A 96 13.13 -7.95 -15.22
N ARG A 97 14.08 -7.76 -14.31
CA ARG A 97 15.50 -7.49 -14.62
C ARG A 97 16.17 -8.61 -15.39
N ASN A 98 15.67 -9.84 -15.24
CA ASN A 98 16.10 -11.03 -15.97
C ASN A 98 15.40 -11.19 -17.33
N GLY A 99 14.54 -10.23 -17.74
CA GLY A 99 13.74 -10.28 -18.96
C GLY A 99 12.45 -11.10 -18.85
N HIS A 100 12.17 -11.73 -17.69
CA HIS A 100 10.90 -12.44 -17.47
C HIS A 100 9.73 -11.46 -17.44
N LYS A 101 8.62 -11.85 -18.07
CA LYS A 101 7.44 -11.00 -18.22
C LYS A 101 6.28 -11.54 -17.40
N ILE A 102 5.67 -10.67 -16.61
CA ILE A 102 4.42 -10.95 -15.91
C ILE A 102 3.30 -10.18 -16.63
N PRO A 103 2.34 -10.85 -17.27
CA PRO A 103 1.19 -10.20 -17.86
C PRO A 103 0.23 -9.74 -16.76
N VAL A 104 -0.32 -8.54 -16.93
CA VAL A 104 -1.43 -7.99 -16.15
C VAL A 104 -2.60 -7.78 -17.08
N ILE A 105 -3.71 -8.43 -16.82
CA ILE A 105 -4.93 -8.38 -17.60
C ILE A 105 -5.88 -7.38 -16.95
N LEU A 106 -6.28 -6.35 -17.69
CA LEU A 106 -7.20 -5.32 -17.25
C LEU A 106 -8.54 -5.53 -17.95
N LEU A 107 -9.60 -5.74 -17.16
CA LEU A 107 -10.93 -6.01 -17.68
C LEU A 107 -11.68 -4.70 -17.93
N ASP A 108 -12.36 -4.61 -19.06
CA ASP A 108 -13.07 -3.43 -19.53
C ASP A 108 -14.50 -3.76 -19.95
N THR A 109 -15.45 -2.93 -19.56
CA THR A 109 -16.85 -3.03 -20.00
C THR A 109 -17.26 -1.96 -21.02
N ASP A 110 -16.36 -1.04 -21.39
CA ASP A 110 -16.67 0.03 -22.32
C ASP A 110 -16.64 -0.44 -23.78
N LEU A 111 -17.61 -1.30 -24.13
CA LEU A 111 -17.84 -1.79 -25.48
C LEU A 111 -19.10 -1.15 -26.06
N GLU A 112 -19.11 -0.88 -27.38
CA GLU A 112 -20.28 -0.33 -28.08
C GLU A 112 -21.53 -1.21 -27.96
N ASP A 113 -21.34 -2.53 -27.84
CA ASP A 113 -22.42 -3.51 -27.68
C ASP A 113 -23.05 -3.49 -26.29
N ASN A 114 -22.46 -2.83 -25.31
CA ASN A 114 -23.01 -2.67 -23.97
C ASN A 114 -23.90 -1.42 -23.87
N GLU A 115 -24.93 -1.50 -23.05
CA GLU A 115 -25.77 -0.31 -22.73
C GLU A 115 -24.92 0.79 -22.03
N PRO A 116 -25.28 2.08 -22.12
CA PRO A 116 -24.45 3.18 -21.57
C PRO A 116 -24.06 3.03 -20.10
N TRP A 117 -24.95 2.50 -19.25
CA TRP A 117 -24.64 2.26 -17.84
C TRP A 117 -23.69 1.08 -17.62
N GLN A 118 -23.76 0.05 -18.49
CA GLN A 118 -22.87 -1.12 -18.45
C GLN A 118 -21.44 -0.74 -18.82
N ARG A 119 -21.29 0.17 -19.79
CA ARG A 119 -19.99 0.66 -20.23
C ARG A 119 -19.19 1.33 -19.11
N LYS A 120 -19.89 1.89 -18.11
CA LYS A 120 -19.29 2.61 -16.97
C LYS A 120 -18.98 1.75 -15.76
N LEU A 121 -19.23 0.44 -15.80
CA LEU A 121 -19.03 -0.42 -14.63
C LEU A 121 -17.57 -0.51 -14.18
N THR A 122 -16.62 -0.32 -15.10
CA THR A 122 -15.18 -0.37 -14.82
C THR A 122 -14.49 1.00 -14.84
N ASP A 123 -15.23 2.12 -14.77
CA ASP A 123 -14.64 3.46 -14.92
C ASP A 123 -13.97 3.99 -13.64
N ILE A 124 -14.65 3.88 -12.50
CA ILE A 124 -14.23 4.54 -11.24
C ILE A 124 -13.69 3.50 -10.25
N LEU A 125 -12.47 3.71 -9.78
CA LEU A 125 -11.89 2.88 -8.73
C LEU A 125 -12.56 3.19 -7.36
N TYR A 126 -13.04 2.15 -6.69
CA TYR A 126 -13.73 2.25 -5.38
C TYR A 126 -14.99 3.12 -5.41
N ASP A 127 -15.85 2.88 -6.40
CA ASP A 127 -17.15 3.55 -6.47
C ASP A 127 -17.94 3.34 -5.17
N ALA A 128 -18.55 4.43 -4.66
CA ALA A 128 -19.33 4.40 -3.43
C ALA A 128 -20.73 3.78 -3.61
N ASN A 129 -21.21 3.60 -4.84
CA ASN A 129 -22.50 2.99 -5.11
C ASN A 129 -22.43 1.46 -4.93
N PRO A 130 -23.21 0.85 -4.03
CA PRO A 130 -23.14 -0.59 -3.76
C PRO A 130 -23.40 -1.48 -4.98
N PHE A 131 -24.27 -1.07 -5.91
CA PHE A 131 -24.54 -1.81 -7.15
C PHE A 131 -23.33 -1.77 -8.10
N GLN A 132 -22.70 -0.61 -8.25
CA GLN A 132 -21.45 -0.49 -9.02
C GLN A 132 -20.36 -1.35 -8.38
N ARG A 133 -20.24 -1.25 -7.07
CA ARG A 133 -19.23 -1.95 -6.29
C ARG A 133 -19.32 -3.49 -6.43
N ILE A 134 -20.50 -4.06 -6.20
CA ILE A 134 -20.70 -5.51 -6.39
C ILE A 134 -20.48 -5.92 -7.85
N SER A 135 -20.88 -5.07 -8.82
CA SER A 135 -20.67 -5.34 -10.24
C SER A 135 -19.19 -5.39 -10.61
N GLN A 136 -18.37 -4.47 -10.08
CA GLN A 136 -16.91 -4.50 -10.26
C GLN A 136 -16.29 -5.78 -9.70
N GLU A 137 -16.69 -6.22 -8.53
CA GLU A 137 -16.17 -7.45 -7.92
C GLU A 137 -16.60 -8.72 -8.66
N ILE A 138 -17.81 -8.72 -9.24
CA ILE A 138 -18.27 -9.79 -10.14
C ILE A 138 -17.42 -9.81 -11.42
N ILE A 139 -17.20 -8.66 -12.05
CA ILE A 139 -16.37 -8.57 -13.25
C ILE A 139 -14.95 -9.05 -12.92
N LEU A 140 -14.37 -8.57 -11.83
CA LEU A 140 -13.02 -8.98 -11.41
C LEU A 140 -12.93 -10.48 -11.13
N GLY A 141 -13.84 -11.03 -10.35
CA GLY A 141 -13.80 -12.44 -9.92
C GLY A 141 -14.25 -13.40 -11.02
N ILE A 142 -15.48 -13.24 -11.50
CA ILE A 142 -16.10 -14.18 -12.46
C ILE A 142 -15.56 -13.96 -13.88
N CYS A 143 -15.62 -12.70 -14.39
CA CYS A 143 -15.16 -12.45 -15.75
C CYS A 143 -13.64 -12.56 -15.83
N GLY A 144 -12.90 -12.19 -14.77
CA GLY A 144 -11.46 -12.40 -14.70
C GLY A 144 -11.07 -13.87 -14.85
N TYR A 145 -11.74 -14.76 -14.13
CA TYR A 145 -11.50 -16.20 -14.29
C TYR A 145 -11.81 -16.69 -15.70
N ARG A 146 -12.97 -16.33 -16.26
CA ARG A 146 -13.37 -16.72 -17.62
C ARG A 146 -12.42 -16.19 -18.69
N MET A 147 -11.94 -14.96 -18.52
CA MET A 147 -10.96 -14.34 -19.41
C MET A 147 -9.64 -15.12 -19.38
N LEU A 148 -9.14 -15.47 -18.20
CA LEU A 148 -7.94 -16.28 -18.08
C LEU A 148 -8.08 -17.65 -18.78
N GLU A 149 -9.22 -18.35 -18.62
CA GLU A 149 -9.47 -19.61 -19.35
C GLU A 149 -9.48 -19.38 -20.87
N LYS A 150 -10.13 -18.31 -21.33
CA LYS A 150 -10.22 -17.98 -22.76
C LYS A 150 -8.89 -17.64 -23.38
N LEU A 151 -8.00 -17.01 -22.61
CA LEU A 151 -6.61 -16.70 -22.99
C LEU A 151 -5.67 -17.92 -22.92
N GLY A 152 -6.18 -19.09 -22.56
CA GLY A 152 -5.40 -20.33 -22.51
C GLY A 152 -4.67 -20.60 -21.19
N TYR A 153 -4.94 -19.84 -20.13
CA TYR A 153 -4.41 -20.11 -18.80
C TYR A 153 -5.15 -21.27 -18.10
N ASN A 154 -5.15 -22.47 -18.73
CA ASN A 154 -5.96 -23.60 -18.28
C ASN A 154 -5.33 -24.40 -17.12
N ASN A 155 -4.05 -24.14 -16.80
CA ASN A 155 -3.28 -24.90 -15.82
C ASN A 155 -2.89 -24.10 -14.58
N ILE A 156 -3.71 -23.13 -14.19
CA ILE A 156 -3.49 -22.33 -12.99
C ILE A 156 -3.59 -23.24 -11.76
N LYS A 157 -2.52 -23.27 -10.96
CA LYS A 157 -2.43 -24.09 -9.74
C LYS A 157 -2.99 -23.39 -8.52
N LYS A 158 -2.81 -22.05 -8.44
CA LYS A 158 -3.24 -21.23 -7.32
C LYS A 158 -3.85 -19.92 -7.81
N PHE A 159 -4.96 -19.56 -7.19
CA PHE A 159 -5.60 -18.26 -7.30
C PHE A 159 -5.35 -17.50 -6.01
N HIS A 160 -4.62 -16.39 -6.08
CA HIS A 160 -4.32 -15.57 -4.92
C HIS A 160 -5.31 -14.39 -4.85
N LEU A 161 -6.18 -14.43 -3.86
CA LEU A 161 -7.13 -13.37 -3.55
C LEU A 161 -6.44 -12.32 -2.68
N ASN A 162 -6.16 -11.16 -3.27
CA ASN A 162 -5.59 -10.00 -2.57
C ASN A 162 -6.73 -9.16 -2.00
N GLU A 163 -7.11 -9.38 -0.75
CA GLU A 163 -8.34 -8.96 -0.09
C GLU A 163 -9.59 -9.66 -0.68
N GLY A 164 -10.79 -9.35 -0.15
CA GLY A 164 -12.06 -9.97 -0.54
C GLY A 164 -12.54 -9.67 -1.97
N HIS A 165 -12.01 -8.63 -2.60
CA HIS A 165 -12.51 -8.03 -3.84
C HIS A 165 -12.68 -8.98 -5.04
N ALA A 166 -11.94 -10.08 -5.09
CA ALA A 166 -12.02 -11.07 -6.16
C ALA A 166 -12.74 -12.35 -5.73
N ALA A 167 -13.38 -12.39 -4.56
CA ALA A 167 -13.91 -13.63 -3.97
C ALA A 167 -15.05 -14.25 -4.81
N PHE A 168 -15.73 -13.50 -5.68
CA PHE A 168 -16.69 -14.09 -6.62
C PHE A 168 -16.09 -15.09 -7.62
N LEU A 169 -14.75 -15.11 -7.80
CA LEU A 169 -14.03 -16.17 -8.51
C LEU A 169 -14.43 -17.57 -7.99
N ILE A 170 -14.71 -17.69 -6.71
CA ILE A 170 -15.06 -18.94 -6.04
C ILE A 170 -16.29 -19.61 -6.70
N PHE A 171 -17.23 -18.82 -7.22
CA PHE A 171 -18.40 -19.36 -7.90
C PHE A 171 -18.06 -20.10 -9.21
N GLU A 172 -17.06 -19.63 -9.96
CA GLU A 172 -16.57 -20.35 -11.13
C GLU A 172 -15.77 -21.60 -10.72
N LEU A 173 -14.97 -21.50 -9.66
CA LEU A 173 -14.24 -22.66 -9.14
C LEU A 173 -15.17 -23.75 -8.58
N LEU A 174 -16.28 -23.37 -7.93
CA LEU A 174 -17.29 -24.34 -7.48
C LEU A 174 -17.95 -25.07 -8.66
N LYS A 175 -18.17 -24.39 -9.79
CA LYS A 175 -18.66 -25.05 -11.01
C LYS A 175 -17.65 -26.07 -11.54
N LYS A 176 -16.35 -25.77 -11.45
CA LYS A 176 -15.26 -26.63 -11.93
C LYS A 176 -14.99 -27.81 -10.98
N TYR A 177 -14.81 -27.53 -9.71
CA TYR A 177 -14.32 -28.50 -8.70
C TYR A 177 -15.43 -29.13 -7.86
N LYS A 178 -16.68 -28.65 -7.97
CA LYS A 178 -17.91 -29.18 -7.37
C LYS A 178 -18.07 -29.03 -5.86
N THR A 179 -16.98 -29.00 -5.08
CA THR A 179 -17.02 -28.88 -3.62
C THR A 179 -16.11 -27.76 -3.13
N LEU A 180 -16.47 -27.14 -2.00
CA LEU A 180 -15.67 -26.09 -1.38
C LEU A 180 -14.30 -26.63 -0.93
N GLU A 181 -14.23 -27.88 -0.48
CA GLU A 181 -12.98 -28.52 -0.06
C GLU A 181 -11.97 -28.68 -1.22
N GLU A 182 -12.47 -28.96 -2.43
CA GLU A 182 -11.58 -28.98 -3.61
C GLU A 182 -11.17 -27.55 -4.01
N VAL A 183 -12.07 -26.56 -3.93
CA VAL A 183 -11.75 -25.14 -4.20
C VAL A 183 -10.64 -24.63 -3.26
N LYS A 184 -10.70 -24.97 -1.97
CA LYS A 184 -9.65 -24.62 -0.98
C LYS A 184 -8.24 -24.99 -1.43
N LYS A 185 -8.08 -26.11 -2.12
CA LYS A 185 -6.75 -26.55 -2.59
C LYS A 185 -6.15 -25.61 -3.62
N HIS A 186 -6.96 -24.77 -4.26
CA HIS A 186 -6.56 -23.87 -5.33
C HIS A 186 -6.52 -22.40 -4.92
N CYS A 187 -7.10 -22.00 -3.78
CA CYS A 187 -7.16 -20.60 -3.35
C CYS A 187 -6.18 -20.29 -2.22
N VAL A 188 -5.62 -19.10 -2.30
CA VAL A 188 -4.83 -18.43 -1.25
C VAL A 188 -5.47 -17.08 -0.97
N PHE A 189 -5.61 -16.71 0.28
CA PHE A 189 -6.21 -15.43 0.67
C PHE A 189 -5.24 -14.62 1.53
N THR A 190 -5.06 -13.35 1.18
CA THR A 190 -4.35 -12.37 2.02
C THR A 190 -5.30 -11.28 2.46
N THR A 191 -5.52 -11.17 3.78
CA THR A 191 -6.27 -10.04 4.35
C THR A 191 -5.36 -8.86 4.65
N HIS A 192 -5.86 -7.65 4.40
CA HIS A 192 -5.19 -6.39 4.67
C HIS A 192 -5.96 -5.50 5.65
N THR A 193 -7.13 -5.95 6.11
CA THR A 193 -8.07 -5.15 6.88
C THR A 193 -8.07 -5.57 8.34
N PRO A 194 -7.58 -4.72 9.27
CA PRO A 194 -7.45 -5.06 10.69
C PRO A 194 -8.71 -4.73 11.51
N VAL A 195 -9.79 -4.25 10.88
CA VAL A 195 -11.03 -3.83 11.55
C VAL A 195 -12.27 -4.33 10.82
N ARG A 196 -13.29 -4.77 11.58
CA ARG A 196 -14.55 -5.29 10.98
C ARG A 196 -15.27 -4.28 10.09
N ALA A 197 -15.28 -3.01 10.48
CA ALA A 197 -15.95 -1.94 9.72
C ALA A 197 -15.32 -1.66 8.34
N GLY A 198 -14.12 -2.19 8.08
CA GLY A 198 -13.45 -2.07 6.78
C GLY A 198 -13.65 -3.29 5.87
N LEU A 199 -14.39 -4.30 6.31
CA LEU A 199 -14.70 -5.48 5.50
C LEU A 199 -15.79 -5.16 4.48
N GLU A 200 -15.65 -5.69 3.26
CA GLU A 200 -16.65 -5.53 2.21
C GLU A 200 -17.83 -6.47 2.45
N GLU A 201 -19.02 -5.90 2.59
CA GLU A 201 -20.25 -6.64 2.84
C GLU A 201 -21.36 -6.15 1.90
N PHE A 202 -22.17 -7.07 1.37
CA PHE A 202 -23.31 -6.79 0.52
C PHE A 202 -24.59 -7.36 1.10
N ASP A 203 -25.62 -6.53 1.25
CA ASP A 203 -26.97 -6.98 1.60
C ASP A 203 -27.46 -8.05 0.62
N TYR A 204 -27.98 -9.15 1.15
CA TYR A 204 -28.47 -10.25 0.32
C TYR A 204 -29.62 -9.88 -0.62
N LYS A 205 -30.36 -8.79 -0.35
CA LYS A 205 -31.35 -8.29 -1.30
C LYS A 205 -30.67 -7.83 -2.57
N LEU A 206 -29.62 -7.01 -2.44
CA LEU A 206 -28.80 -6.57 -3.58
C LEU A 206 -28.15 -7.78 -4.28
N VAL A 207 -27.57 -8.70 -3.52
CA VAL A 207 -26.92 -9.91 -4.07
C VAL A 207 -27.91 -10.73 -4.88
N ASN A 208 -29.12 -10.97 -4.35
CA ASN A 208 -30.18 -11.69 -5.05
C ASN A 208 -30.68 -10.94 -6.29
N ASP A 209 -30.81 -9.62 -6.22
CA ASP A 209 -31.20 -8.79 -7.37
C ASP A 209 -30.18 -8.88 -8.51
N VAL A 210 -28.90 -8.94 -8.18
CA VAL A 210 -27.79 -9.03 -9.14
C VAL A 210 -27.67 -10.42 -9.74
N PHE A 211 -27.68 -11.46 -8.92
CA PHE A 211 -27.42 -12.84 -9.34
C PHE A 211 -28.69 -13.60 -9.77
N ARG A 212 -29.88 -13.20 -9.28
CA ARG A 212 -31.14 -13.94 -9.47
C ARG A 212 -30.98 -15.39 -8.96
N ASP A 213 -31.30 -16.37 -9.77
CA ASP A 213 -31.27 -17.82 -9.52
C ASP A 213 -29.85 -18.44 -9.68
N ARG A 214 -28.78 -17.63 -9.81
CA ARG A 214 -27.43 -18.11 -10.09
C ARG A 214 -26.51 -18.17 -8.87
N LEU A 215 -27.04 -17.84 -7.69
CA LEU A 215 -26.29 -18.01 -6.44
C LEU A 215 -26.20 -19.49 -6.06
N PRO A 216 -25.09 -19.92 -5.46
CA PRO A 216 -25.04 -21.22 -4.79
C PRO A 216 -26.13 -21.31 -3.71
N GLU A 217 -26.89 -22.45 -3.65
CA GLU A 217 -27.98 -22.63 -2.70
C GLU A 217 -27.58 -22.43 -1.24
N ASN A 218 -26.34 -22.84 -0.91
CA ASN A 218 -25.78 -22.75 0.45
C ASN A 218 -24.87 -21.54 0.68
N ILE A 219 -25.00 -20.48 -0.11
CA ILE A 219 -24.12 -19.29 -0.03
C ILE A 219 -24.05 -18.69 1.39
N ARG A 220 -25.17 -18.75 2.14
CA ARG A 220 -25.24 -18.24 3.51
C ARG A 220 -24.41 -19.04 4.51
N GLU A 221 -24.06 -20.28 4.20
CA GLU A 221 -23.23 -21.13 5.07
C GLU A 221 -21.75 -20.73 5.00
N PHE A 222 -21.28 -20.32 3.83
CA PHE A 222 -19.86 -19.99 3.61
C PHE A 222 -19.58 -18.54 3.23
N GLY A 223 -20.60 -17.74 2.92
CA GLY A 223 -20.45 -16.31 2.58
C GLY A 223 -20.92 -15.34 3.69
N GLY A 224 -21.55 -15.85 4.75
CA GLY A 224 -22.12 -15.04 5.83
C GLY A 224 -23.63 -15.14 5.93
N LYS A 225 -24.17 -15.12 7.16
CA LYS A 225 -25.61 -15.39 7.41
C LYS A 225 -26.52 -14.19 7.10
N ASN A 226 -26.12 -13.01 7.51
CA ASN A 226 -26.93 -11.78 7.41
C ASN A 226 -26.67 -11.08 6.08
N ASP A 227 -25.41 -10.79 5.80
CA ASP A 227 -24.90 -10.17 4.60
C ASP A 227 -23.86 -11.07 3.95
N LEU A 228 -23.64 -10.90 2.64
CA LEU A 228 -22.56 -11.56 1.94
C LEU A 228 -21.26 -10.80 2.27
N ASN A 229 -20.46 -11.38 3.15
CA ASN A 229 -19.15 -10.85 3.54
C ASN A 229 -18.06 -11.45 2.64
N MET A 230 -17.40 -10.62 1.85
CA MET A 230 -16.42 -11.05 0.87
C MET A 230 -15.17 -11.66 1.51
N THR A 231 -14.80 -11.18 2.70
CA THR A 231 -13.69 -11.75 3.49
C THR A 231 -14.04 -13.14 4.02
N VAL A 232 -15.25 -13.34 4.56
CA VAL A 232 -15.71 -14.65 5.04
C VAL A 232 -15.80 -15.64 3.88
N LEU A 233 -16.30 -15.20 2.72
CA LEU A 233 -16.32 -16.00 1.50
C LEU A 233 -14.91 -16.46 1.09
N ALA A 234 -13.94 -15.52 1.10
CA ALA A 234 -12.54 -15.82 0.77
C ALA A 234 -11.88 -16.75 1.80
N LEU A 235 -12.12 -16.54 3.11
CA LEU A 235 -11.62 -17.39 4.20
C LEU A 235 -12.10 -18.84 4.05
N ASN A 236 -13.41 -19.02 3.83
CA ASN A 236 -14.00 -20.34 3.69
C ASN A 236 -13.50 -21.10 2.46
N ALA A 237 -13.12 -20.39 1.40
CA ALA A 237 -12.71 -21.00 0.14
C ALA A 237 -11.18 -21.12 -0.03
N SER A 238 -10.38 -20.67 0.94
CA SER A 238 -8.93 -20.68 0.82
C SER A 238 -8.27 -21.73 1.71
N GLY A 239 -7.32 -22.47 1.15
CA GLY A 239 -6.55 -23.47 1.88
C GLY A 239 -5.28 -22.90 2.53
N SER A 240 -4.97 -21.63 2.26
CA SER A 240 -3.91 -20.87 2.93
C SER A 240 -4.38 -19.44 3.09
N THR A 241 -4.36 -18.94 4.32
CA THR A 241 -4.71 -17.57 4.65
C THR A 241 -3.57 -16.91 5.41
N ASN A 242 -3.27 -15.68 5.07
CA ASN A 242 -2.28 -14.88 5.81
C ASN A 242 -2.70 -13.42 6.00
N ALA A 243 -2.22 -12.85 7.09
CA ALA A 243 -2.15 -11.43 7.35
C ALA A 243 -0.78 -10.87 6.93
N VAL A 244 -0.61 -9.55 6.94
CA VAL A 244 0.51 -8.82 6.31
C VAL A 244 1.55 -8.27 7.28
N SER A 245 1.46 -8.62 8.54
CA SER A 245 2.47 -8.48 9.60
C SER A 245 2.16 -9.47 10.72
N LYS A 246 3.12 -9.70 11.63
CA LYS A 246 2.89 -10.58 12.80
C LYS A 246 1.76 -10.04 13.66
N LYS A 247 1.76 -8.72 13.96
CA LYS A 247 0.69 -8.11 14.75
C LYS A 247 -0.67 -8.19 14.08
N HIS A 248 -0.72 -7.98 12.77
CA HIS A 248 -1.96 -8.12 12.02
C HIS A 248 -2.49 -9.56 12.03
N SER A 249 -1.62 -10.57 12.05
CA SER A 249 -2.04 -11.98 12.21
C SER A 249 -2.73 -12.20 13.56
N GLU A 250 -2.20 -11.65 14.66
CA GLU A 250 -2.83 -11.72 15.99
C GLU A 250 -4.22 -11.04 16.00
N VAL A 251 -4.31 -9.84 15.41
CA VAL A 251 -5.57 -9.06 15.32
C VAL A 251 -6.60 -9.82 14.48
N SER A 252 -6.20 -10.31 13.31
CA SER A 252 -7.09 -11.04 12.40
C SER A 252 -7.53 -12.38 12.99
N SER A 253 -6.67 -13.09 13.72
CA SER A 253 -7.05 -14.34 14.41
C SER A 253 -8.06 -14.11 15.53
N LYS A 254 -7.99 -12.97 16.23
CA LYS A 254 -9.01 -12.57 17.20
C LYS A 254 -10.34 -12.20 16.51
N MET A 255 -10.28 -11.61 15.32
CA MET A 255 -11.45 -11.21 14.53
C MET A 255 -12.17 -12.42 13.91
N PHE A 256 -11.40 -13.42 13.51
CA PHE A 256 -11.85 -14.65 12.85
C PHE A 256 -11.31 -15.90 13.56
N PRO A 257 -11.80 -16.24 14.77
CA PRO A 257 -11.22 -17.27 15.63
C PRO A 257 -11.32 -18.69 15.06
N ASP A 258 -12.23 -18.92 14.13
CA ASP A 258 -12.45 -20.22 13.49
C ASP A 258 -11.46 -20.51 12.34
N TYR A 259 -10.55 -19.57 12.03
CA TYR A 259 -9.62 -19.69 10.90
C TYR A 259 -8.17 -19.58 11.33
N GLU A 260 -7.32 -20.42 10.75
CA GLU A 260 -5.86 -20.30 10.89
C GLU A 260 -5.34 -19.18 9.97
N ILE A 261 -4.96 -18.04 10.55
CA ILE A 261 -4.42 -16.89 9.81
C ILE A 261 -2.93 -16.75 10.15
N LYS A 262 -2.06 -17.15 9.23
CA LYS A 262 -0.61 -17.02 9.36
C LYS A 262 -0.16 -15.59 9.07
N SER A 263 1.11 -15.29 9.30
CA SER A 263 1.71 -14.03 8.85
C SER A 263 2.69 -14.26 7.71
N ILE A 264 2.60 -13.41 6.68
CA ILE A 264 3.66 -13.15 5.71
C ILE A 264 3.84 -11.65 5.73
N THR A 265 4.86 -11.18 6.44
CA THR A 265 5.08 -9.74 6.62
C THR A 265 5.37 -9.10 5.26
N ASN A 266 4.70 -7.98 4.99
CA ASN A 266 4.89 -7.23 3.75
C ASN A 266 6.35 -6.80 3.55
N GLY A 267 6.65 -6.46 2.33
CA GLY A 267 7.88 -5.80 1.92
C GLY A 267 7.61 -4.76 0.84
N VAL A 268 8.66 -4.14 0.34
CA VAL A 268 8.61 -3.18 -0.77
C VAL A 268 9.58 -3.60 -1.87
N HIS A 269 9.30 -3.23 -3.11
CA HIS A 269 10.24 -3.51 -4.21
C HIS A 269 11.40 -2.52 -4.15
N VAL A 270 12.54 -2.96 -3.61
CA VAL A 270 13.69 -2.10 -3.31
C VAL A 270 14.11 -1.27 -4.52
N GLY A 271 14.28 -1.91 -5.67
CA GLY A 271 14.71 -1.23 -6.88
C GLY A 271 13.74 -0.17 -7.43
N TYR A 272 12.46 -0.27 -7.10
CA TYR A 272 11.43 0.69 -7.53
C TYR A 272 11.35 1.93 -6.63
N TRP A 273 11.62 1.76 -5.32
CA TRP A 273 11.46 2.81 -4.31
C TRP A 273 12.74 3.55 -3.93
N LEU A 274 13.91 3.01 -4.29
CA LEU A 274 15.18 3.74 -4.07
C LEU A 274 15.26 4.99 -4.95
N SER A 275 15.66 6.11 -4.33
CA SER A 275 16.04 7.30 -5.08
C SER A 275 17.23 7.02 -6.00
N PRO A 276 17.39 7.76 -7.11
CA PRO A 276 18.54 7.58 -7.99
C PRO A 276 19.89 7.77 -7.29
N SER A 277 19.99 8.72 -6.36
CA SER A 277 21.23 8.97 -5.61
C SER A 277 21.56 7.82 -4.65
N MET A 278 20.55 7.27 -3.94
CA MET A 278 20.73 6.13 -3.06
C MET A 278 21.07 4.86 -3.84
N ARG A 279 20.41 4.63 -4.98
CA ARG A 279 20.71 3.49 -5.86
C ARG A 279 22.16 3.53 -6.35
N ASN A 280 22.65 4.68 -6.80
CA ASN A 280 24.04 4.83 -7.25
C ASN A 280 25.02 4.57 -6.10
N PHE A 281 24.76 5.13 -4.93
CA PHE A 281 25.56 4.88 -3.73
C PHE A 281 25.62 3.37 -3.38
N LEU A 282 24.48 2.69 -3.37
CA LEU A 282 24.46 1.26 -3.07
C LEU A 282 25.10 0.38 -4.16
N ASN A 283 25.10 0.81 -5.43
CA ASN A 283 25.84 0.14 -6.50
C ASN A 283 27.34 0.18 -6.27
N ASP A 284 27.85 1.28 -5.71
CA ASP A 284 29.28 1.46 -5.44
C ASP A 284 29.70 0.69 -4.16
N GLU A 285 28.86 0.70 -3.11
CA GLU A 285 29.21 0.17 -1.77
C GLU A 285 28.86 -1.31 -1.55
N LEU A 286 27.69 -1.79 -2.03
CA LEU A 286 27.22 -3.16 -1.78
C LEU A 286 27.67 -4.18 -2.84
N LYS A 287 28.52 -3.79 -3.80
CA LYS A 287 28.89 -4.52 -5.02
C LYS A 287 27.80 -4.52 -6.08
N ARG A 288 28.22 -4.55 -7.34
CA ARG A 288 27.32 -4.71 -8.48
C ARG A 288 26.55 -6.03 -8.35
N GLY A 289 25.23 -5.98 -8.47
CA GLY A 289 24.34 -7.14 -8.36
C GLY A 289 23.57 -7.26 -7.03
N TRP A 290 23.68 -6.31 -6.08
CA TRP A 290 22.90 -6.33 -4.84
C TRP A 290 21.39 -6.50 -5.07
N HIS A 291 20.88 -6.05 -6.20
CA HIS A 291 19.47 -6.16 -6.57
C HIS A 291 19.00 -7.59 -6.88
N TYR A 292 19.94 -8.53 -7.09
CA TYR A 292 19.65 -9.96 -7.19
C TYR A 292 19.77 -10.68 -5.84
N ASP A 293 20.53 -10.11 -4.89
CA ASP A 293 20.68 -10.64 -3.54
C ASP A 293 20.50 -9.53 -2.50
N LEU A 294 19.25 -9.34 -2.08
CA LEU A 294 18.90 -8.32 -1.09
C LEU A 294 19.42 -8.63 0.32
N ASN A 295 19.96 -9.84 0.57
CA ASN A 295 20.66 -10.15 1.82
C ASN A 295 21.94 -9.31 2.00
N LEU A 296 22.50 -8.75 0.92
CA LEU A 296 23.64 -7.84 0.99
C LEU A 296 23.34 -6.58 1.82
N PHE A 297 22.08 -6.19 1.97
CA PHE A 297 21.66 -5.11 2.88
C PHE A 297 21.99 -5.42 4.36
N ASN A 298 22.21 -6.66 4.76
CA ASN A 298 22.74 -7.00 6.10
C ASN A 298 24.12 -6.37 6.36
N ASN A 299 24.89 -6.06 5.31
CA ASN A 299 26.17 -5.39 5.40
C ASN A 299 26.07 -3.87 5.48
N ALA A 300 24.87 -3.30 5.57
CA ALA A 300 24.65 -1.85 5.54
C ALA A 300 25.40 -1.10 6.67
N LEU A 301 25.71 -1.74 7.78
CA LEU A 301 26.50 -1.13 8.87
C LEU A 301 27.95 -0.80 8.45
N ASN A 302 28.45 -1.43 7.39
CA ASN A 302 29.80 -1.19 6.85
C ASN A 302 29.83 -0.10 5.77
N LEU A 303 28.66 0.46 5.36
CA LEU A 303 28.59 1.53 4.37
C LEU A 303 29.34 2.78 4.83
N ASP A 304 29.91 3.55 3.90
CA ASP A 304 30.48 4.84 4.22
C ASP A 304 29.39 5.84 4.67
N SER A 305 29.58 6.40 5.85
CA SER A 305 28.58 7.29 6.48
C SER A 305 28.43 8.63 5.76
N HIS A 306 29.56 9.19 5.27
CA HIS A 306 29.55 10.49 4.60
C HIS A 306 28.94 10.38 3.20
N GLU A 307 29.24 9.29 2.49
CA GLU A 307 28.66 9.02 1.18
C GLU A 307 27.16 8.71 1.27
N LEU A 308 26.73 7.95 2.29
CA LEU A 308 25.32 7.73 2.59
C LEU A 308 24.57 9.04 2.82
N TRP A 309 25.13 9.91 3.67
CA TRP A 309 24.56 11.23 3.92
C TRP A 309 24.54 12.09 2.65
N ARG A 310 25.60 12.07 1.85
CA ARG A 310 25.66 12.79 0.58
C ARG A 310 24.60 12.31 -0.42
N ALA A 311 24.37 11.00 -0.48
CA ALA A 311 23.33 10.43 -1.34
C ALA A 311 21.93 10.85 -0.87
N HIS A 312 21.69 10.86 0.45
CA HIS A 312 20.45 11.34 1.05
C HIS A 312 20.25 12.85 0.79
N LYS A 313 21.24 13.69 1.02
CA LYS A 313 21.13 15.15 0.75
C LYS A 313 20.73 15.44 -0.70
N LYS A 314 21.25 14.69 -1.67
CA LYS A 314 20.82 14.83 -3.07
C LYS A 314 19.35 14.50 -3.30
N ALA A 315 18.80 13.55 -2.56
CA ALA A 315 17.35 13.23 -2.62
C ALA A 315 16.53 14.32 -1.91
N LYS A 316 17.01 14.81 -0.76
CA LYS A 316 16.40 15.92 -0.02
C LYS A 316 16.38 17.21 -0.84
N ASP A 317 17.48 17.56 -1.49
CA ASP A 317 17.55 18.74 -2.36
C ASP A 317 16.46 18.73 -3.42
N LYS A 318 16.21 17.57 -4.06
CA LYS A 318 15.15 17.41 -5.05
C LYS A 318 13.75 17.56 -4.46
N LEU A 319 13.53 17.04 -3.25
CA LEU A 319 12.25 17.19 -2.55
C LEU A 319 12.01 18.68 -2.23
N ILE A 320 12.99 19.37 -1.67
CA ILE A 320 12.87 20.78 -1.31
C ILE A 320 12.70 21.66 -2.56
N GLU A 321 13.39 21.38 -3.66
CA GLU A 321 13.20 22.06 -4.94
C GLU A 321 11.77 21.84 -5.48
N TYR A 322 11.25 20.62 -5.39
CA TYR A 322 9.88 20.32 -5.77
C TYR A 322 8.89 21.10 -4.89
N GLU A 323 9.05 21.04 -3.57
CA GLU A 323 8.19 21.73 -2.61
C GLU A 323 8.19 23.25 -2.87
N ASN A 324 9.35 23.89 -2.95
CA ASN A 324 9.52 25.32 -3.18
C ASN A 324 8.96 25.79 -4.54
N SER A 325 8.78 24.88 -5.50
CA SER A 325 8.13 25.17 -6.78
C SER A 325 6.61 25.02 -6.76
N HIS A 326 6.05 24.40 -5.72
CA HIS A 326 4.61 24.09 -5.59
C HIS A 326 3.94 24.77 -4.39
N SER A 327 4.71 25.45 -3.53
CA SER A 327 4.24 26.13 -2.34
C SER A 327 4.73 27.58 -2.30
N TRP A 328 4.02 28.44 -1.60
CA TRP A 328 4.44 29.80 -1.28
C TRP A 328 5.26 29.88 0.02
N ILE A 329 5.25 28.83 0.83
CA ILE A 329 6.08 28.66 2.01
C ILE A 329 7.41 28.06 1.55
N LEU A 330 8.51 28.74 1.75
CA LEU A 330 9.81 28.26 1.28
C LEU A 330 10.51 27.41 2.36
N PHE A 331 10.94 26.22 1.97
CA PHE A 331 11.67 25.28 2.80
C PHE A 331 13.18 25.44 2.65
N GLU A 332 13.90 25.16 3.73
CA GLU A 332 15.37 25.24 3.80
C GLU A 332 16.00 23.83 3.72
N LYS A 333 17.08 23.70 2.94
CA LYS A 333 17.73 22.40 2.70
C LYS A 333 18.42 21.80 3.93
N ASP A 334 18.81 22.65 4.88
CA ASP A 334 19.59 22.23 6.06
C ASP A 334 18.72 22.02 7.33
N LEU A 335 17.44 22.38 7.32
CA LEU A 335 16.54 22.09 8.43
C LEU A 335 16.10 20.63 8.44
N LEU A 336 15.92 20.07 9.64
CA LEU A 336 15.31 18.75 9.80
C LEU A 336 13.93 18.72 9.12
N THR A 337 13.75 17.83 8.15
CA THR A 337 12.51 17.73 7.39
C THR A 337 11.73 16.49 7.80
N ILE A 338 10.53 16.69 8.34
CA ILE A 338 9.62 15.64 8.79
C ILE A 338 8.56 15.43 7.71
N GLY A 339 8.32 14.18 7.30
CA GLY A 339 7.33 13.84 6.29
C GLY A 339 6.21 12.96 6.83
N PHE A 340 4.96 13.30 6.44
CA PHE A 340 3.78 12.50 6.67
C PHE A 340 3.04 12.31 5.33
N GLY A 341 3.18 11.14 4.70
CA GLY A 341 2.59 10.85 3.38
C GLY A 341 1.79 9.56 3.37
N ARG A 342 0.43 9.66 3.31
CA ARG A 342 -0.48 8.51 3.37
C ARG A 342 -1.93 8.89 3.12
N ARG A 343 -2.80 7.90 2.90
CA ARG A 343 -4.25 8.14 2.92
C ARG A 343 -4.64 8.85 4.22
N ILE A 344 -5.36 9.95 4.11
CA ILE A 344 -5.90 10.65 5.28
C ILE A 344 -7.12 9.86 5.78
N ALA A 345 -7.07 9.43 7.04
CA ALA A 345 -8.14 8.70 7.72
C ALA A 345 -7.99 8.92 9.24
N GLU A 346 -9.10 8.83 9.98
CA GLU A 346 -9.14 9.13 11.42
C GLU A 346 -8.08 8.38 12.22
N TYR A 347 -7.99 7.06 12.05
CA TYR A 347 -7.06 6.23 12.81
C TYR A 347 -5.57 6.52 12.52
N LYS A 348 -5.27 7.19 11.41
CA LYS A 348 -3.92 7.64 11.05
C LYS A 348 -3.47 8.85 11.86
N ARG A 349 -4.40 9.53 12.50
CA ARG A 349 -4.19 10.69 13.39
C ARG A 349 -3.30 11.80 12.79
N PRO A 350 -3.62 12.31 11.60
CA PRO A 350 -2.76 13.30 10.95
C PRO A 350 -2.59 14.59 11.76
N LEU A 351 -3.50 14.87 12.69
CA LEU A 351 -3.46 16.05 13.56
C LEU A 351 -2.75 15.83 14.90
N LEU A 352 -2.24 14.62 15.20
CA LEU A 352 -1.61 14.33 16.48
C LEU A 352 -0.46 15.29 16.82
N ILE A 353 0.37 15.63 15.84
CA ILE A 353 1.51 16.54 16.01
C ILE A 353 1.10 17.99 16.31
N PHE A 354 -0.17 18.36 16.08
CA PHE A 354 -0.73 19.69 16.38
C PHE A 354 -1.53 19.74 17.68
N THR A 355 -1.52 18.69 18.51
CA THR A 355 -2.27 18.62 19.77
C THR A 355 -1.91 19.77 20.72
N ASP A 356 -0.63 20.14 20.78
CA ASP A 356 -0.12 21.35 21.43
C ASP A 356 0.72 22.15 20.43
N ILE A 357 0.07 23.08 19.74
CA ILE A 357 0.70 23.84 18.66
C ILE A 357 1.74 24.84 19.16
N GLU A 358 1.55 25.37 20.38
CA GLU A 358 2.49 26.31 20.99
C GLU A 358 3.79 25.61 21.42
N ARG A 359 3.67 24.40 21.96
CA ARG A 359 4.82 23.55 22.25
C ARG A 359 5.53 23.15 20.96
N LEU A 360 4.79 22.71 19.96
CA LEU A 360 5.34 22.36 18.66
C LEU A 360 6.14 23.56 18.08
N ALA A 361 5.54 24.76 18.07
CA ALA A 361 6.19 25.96 17.53
C ALA A 361 7.52 26.26 18.25
N LYS A 362 7.55 26.16 19.58
CA LYS A 362 8.80 26.37 20.36
C LYS A 362 9.87 25.34 20.02
N LEU A 363 9.48 24.08 19.81
CA LEU A 363 10.41 22.99 19.53
C LEU A 363 11.06 23.12 18.15
N ILE A 364 10.25 23.42 17.10
CA ILE A 364 10.69 23.30 15.72
C ILE A 364 11.12 24.63 15.08
N LYS A 365 10.85 25.79 15.69
CA LYS A 365 11.22 27.11 15.14
C LYS A 365 12.73 27.19 14.83
N GLY A 366 13.05 27.40 13.54
CA GLY A 366 14.42 27.45 13.04
C GLY A 366 15.18 26.12 13.13
N LYS A 367 14.50 25.00 13.39
CA LYS A 367 15.10 23.67 13.52
C LYS A 367 14.44 22.61 12.65
N ALA A 368 13.13 22.67 12.47
CA ALA A 368 12.44 21.68 11.66
C ALA A 368 11.32 22.28 10.82
N GLN A 369 10.96 21.55 9.76
CA GLN A 369 9.89 21.85 8.83
C GLN A 369 9.13 20.56 8.52
N ILE A 370 7.84 20.66 8.14
CA ILE A 370 6.97 19.49 8.04
C ILE A 370 6.23 19.46 6.70
N ILE A 371 6.28 18.32 6.01
CA ILE A 371 5.53 18.08 4.78
C ILE A 371 4.45 17.04 5.03
N PHE A 372 3.21 17.41 4.76
CA PHE A 372 2.07 16.50 4.68
C PHE A 372 1.70 16.24 3.23
N ALA A 373 1.25 15.03 2.93
CA ALA A 373 0.63 14.70 1.66
C ALA A 373 -0.33 13.51 1.85
N GLY A 374 -1.43 13.50 1.11
CA GLY A 374 -2.36 12.38 1.19
C GLY A 374 -3.73 12.73 0.62
N LYS A 375 -4.50 11.69 0.28
CA LYS A 375 -5.87 11.82 -0.19
C LYS A 375 -6.83 11.26 0.86
N ALA A 376 -7.93 11.98 1.13
CA ALA A 376 -9.08 11.45 1.86
C ALA A 376 -10.06 10.80 0.89
N HIS A 377 -10.77 9.75 1.31
CA HIS A 377 -11.82 9.18 0.45
C HIS A 377 -12.91 10.24 0.17
N PRO A 378 -13.43 10.36 -1.06
CA PRO A 378 -14.41 11.40 -1.41
C PRO A 378 -15.65 11.45 -0.50
N ALA A 379 -16.14 10.30 -0.05
CA ALA A 379 -17.27 10.20 0.87
C ALA A 379 -16.91 10.39 2.36
N ASP A 380 -15.62 10.47 2.72
CA ASP A 380 -15.17 10.61 4.12
C ASP A 380 -15.01 12.09 4.49
N ILE A 381 -16.13 12.72 4.90
CA ILE A 381 -16.19 14.14 5.26
C ILE A 381 -15.24 14.45 6.44
N LEU A 382 -15.15 13.55 7.44
CA LEU A 382 -14.28 13.76 8.58
C LEU A 382 -12.81 13.79 8.17
N SER A 383 -12.37 12.85 7.35
CA SER A 383 -11.00 12.82 6.86
C SER A 383 -10.66 14.02 5.97
N LYS A 384 -11.63 14.52 5.19
CA LYS A 384 -11.48 15.76 4.41
C LYS A 384 -11.28 16.98 5.31
N SER A 385 -12.00 17.06 6.45
CA SER A 385 -11.81 18.15 7.41
C SER A 385 -10.43 18.17 8.07
N TYR A 386 -9.74 17.02 8.14
CA TYR A 386 -8.35 16.98 8.63
C TYR A 386 -7.38 17.68 7.69
N ILE A 387 -7.62 17.63 6.37
CA ILE A 387 -6.81 18.34 5.39
C ILE A 387 -6.98 19.85 5.56
N GLU A 388 -8.22 20.33 5.75
CA GLU A 388 -8.49 21.75 6.05
C GLU A 388 -7.75 22.20 7.30
N LYS A 389 -7.85 21.43 8.39
CA LYS A 389 -7.17 21.74 9.64
C LYS A 389 -5.64 21.75 9.53
N ILE A 390 -5.04 20.84 8.74
CA ILE A 390 -3.60 20.87 8.49
C ILE A 390 -3.20 22.19 7.81
N ASN A 391 -3.96 22.64 6.81
CA ASN A 391 -3.69 23.90 6.12
C ASN A 391 -3.92 25.12 7.03
N GLU A 392 -4.94 25.12 7.87
CA GLU A 392 -5.15 26.16 8.91
C GLU A 392 -3.96 26.25 9.86
N GLN A 393 -3.44 25.11 10.35
CA GLN A 393 -2.28 25.08 11.23
C GLN A 393 -0.99 25.50 10.50
N SER A 394 -0.87 25.15 9.22
CA SER A 394 0.21 25.60 8.36
C SER A 394 0.28 27.13 8.27
N GLU A 395 -0.85 27.75 7.94
CA GLU A 395 -0.94 29.23 7.87
C GLU A 395 -0.67 29.89 9.23
N TYR A 396 -1.19 29.34 10.31
CA TYR A 396 -0.96 29.85 11.66
C TYR A 396 0.53 29.80 12.04
N LEU A 397 1.19 28.67 11.82
CA LEU A 397 2.60 28.48 12.14
C LEU A 397 3.51 29.38 11.30
N TRP A 398 3.20 29.55 10.02
CA TRP A 398 3.96 30.46 9.15
C TRP A 398 3.78 31.91 9.56
N ASN A 399 2.53 32.38 9.70
CA ASN A 399 2.25 33.79 9.99
C ASN A 399 2.71 34.22 11.39
N SER A 400 2.62 33.33 12.38
CA SER A 400 2.97 33.63 13.78
C SER A 400 4.43 33.40 14.12
N TYR A 401 5.08 32.41 13.47
CA TYR A 401 6.41 31.95 13.89
C TYR A 401 7.43 31.84 12.74
N GLY A 402 7.01 31.94 11.49
CA GLY A 402 7.86 31.69 10.31
C GLY A 402 8.27 30.22 10.18
N ILE A 403 7.41 29.28 10.62
CA ILE A 403 7.69 27.86 10.59
C ILE A 403 7.04 27.24 9.34
N GLY A 404 7.83 26.57 8.52
CA GLY A 404 7.39 25.90 7.31
C GLY A 404 6.65 24.60 7.62
N VAL A 405 5.34 24.59 7.37
CA VAL A 405 4.50 23.38 7.32
C VAL A 405 3.67 23.45 6.04
N VAL A 406 3.66 22.40 5.22
CA VAL A 406 2.92 22.40 3.96
C VAL A 406 2.13 21.12 3.78
N PHE A 407 1.00 21.22 3.07
CA PHE A 407 0.27 20.07 2.54
C PHE A 407 0.42 20.06 1.02
N LEU A 408 1.17 19.08 0.50
CA LEU A 408 1.34 18.87 -0.93
C LEU A 408 0.14 18.11 -1.51
N GLU A 409 -0.48 18.69 -2.52
CA GLU A 409 -1.65 18.12 -3.18
C GLU A 409 -1.31 16.93 -4.08
N ASN A 410 -2.32 16.15 -4.40
CA ASN A 410 -2.27 15.04 -5.33
C ASN A 410 -1.20 13.99 -5.02
N TYR A 411 -1.22 13.46 -3.80
CA TYR A 411 -0.30 12.40 -3.37
C TYR A 411 -0.44 11.16 -4.27
N GLU A 412 0.59 10.90 -5.05
CA GLU A 412 0.74 9.77 -5.97
C GLU A 412 2.15 9.19 -5.91
N ILE A 413 2.46 8.16 -6.70
CA ILE A 413 3.75 7.45 -6.64
C ILE A 413 4.95 8.37 -6.85
N SER A 414 4.88 9.32 -7.78
CA SER A 414 5.97 10.26 -8.07
C SER A 414 6.30 11.12 -6.84
N LEU A 415 5.29 11.73 -6.22
CA LEU A 415 5.43 12.51 -4.99
C LEU A 415 5.84 11.62 -3.81
N ALA A 416 5.26 10.41 -3.71
CA ALA A 416 5.63 9.45 -2.67
C ALA A 416 7.12 9.08 -2.73
N LYS A 417 7.69 8.87 -3.93
CA LYS A 417 9.13 8.60 -4.11
C LYS A 417 10.01 9.75 -3.64
N LEU A 418 9.61 10.99 -3.93
CA LEU A 418 10.33 12.18 -3.43
C LEU A 418 10.29 12.24 -1.90
N LEU A 419 9.11 12.07 -1.30
CA LEU A 419 8.93 12.15 0.15
C LEU A 419 9.69 11.06 0.90
N VAL A 420 9.50 9.79 0.55
CA VAL A 420 10.13 8.67 1.27
C VAL A 420 11.66 8.62 1.12
N SER A 421 12.23 9.38 0.19
CA SER A 421 13.67 9.45 0.00
C SER A 421 14.30 10.76 0.44
N GLY A 422 13.51 11.85 0.50
CA GLY A 422 14.04 13.20 0.70
C GLY A 422 13.75 13.82 2.07
N VAL A 423 12.83 13.28 2.87
CA VAL A 423 12.68 13.73 4.26
C VAL A 423 13.74 13.07 5.15
N ASP A 424 14.06 13.68 6.27
CA ASP A 424 15.01 13.12 7.24
C ASP A 424 14.33 12.17 8.22
N LEU A 425 13.04 12.45 8.54
CA LEU A 425 12.26 11.73 9.49
C LEU A 425 10.87 11.39 8.91
N TRP A 426 10.48 10.13 8.94
CA TRP A 426 9.18 9.64 8.47
C TRP A 426 8.21 9.46 9.63
N LEU A 427 7.25 10.36 9.77
CA LEU A 427 6.23 10.32 10.82
C LEU A 427 5.09 9.39 10.43
N ASN A 428 4.77 8.45 11.31
CA ASN A 428 3.71 7.48 11.12
C ASN A 428 3.06 7.12 12.46
N ASN A 429 1.93 7.73 12.77
CA ASN A 429 1.33 7.67 14.10
C ASN A 429 -0.11 7.14 14.12
N PRO A 430 -0.39 5.95 13.50
CA PRO A 430 -1.73 5.36 13.58
C PRO A 430 -2.09 5.01 15.03
N ARG A 431 -3.41 4.92 15.31
CA ARG A 431 -3.87 4.26 16.54
C ARG A 431 -3.47 2.78 16.49
N ARG A 432 -2.85 2.31 17.57
CA ARG A 432 -2.41 0.91 17.71
C ARG A 432 -3.61 -0.02 17.65
N TYR A 433 -3.51 -0.88 17.06
CA TYR A 433 -3.36 -2.01 16.18
C TYR A 433 -4.33 -1.91 14.99
N LEU A 434 -4.49 -0.68 14.45
CA LEU A 434 -5.34 -0.40 13.29
C LEU A 434 -4.55 -0.28 11.97
N GLU A 435 -3.21 -0.37 12.03
CA GLU A 435 -2.35 -0.41 10.86
C GLU A 435 -1.91 -1.85 10.56
N ALA A 436 -2.46 -2.47 9.53
CA ALA A 436 -2.14 -3.86 9.20
C ALA A 436 -0.65 -4.07 8.89
N SER A 437 -0.01 -3.13 8.21
CA SER A 437 1.41 -3.18 7.87
C SER A 437 2.09 -1.82 7.85
N GLY A 438 1.72 -0.90 6.95
CA GLY A 438 2.33 0.44 6.87
C GLY A 438 3.61 0.49 6.02
N THR A 439 3.56 0.05 4.75
CA THR A 439 4.75 -0.09 3.88
C THR A 439 5.49 1.21 3.54
N SER A 440 4.92 2.40 3.82
CA SER A 440 5.59 3.69 3.56
C SER A 440 6.87 3.85 4.39
N GLY A 441 6.87 3.43 5.65
CA GLY A 441 8.06 3.43 6.50
C GLY A 441 9.16 2.49 6.02
N MET A 442 8.81 1.36 5.39
CA MET A 442 9.79 0.47 4.75
C MET A 442 10.49 1.17 3.57
N LYS A 443 9.72 1.93 2.75
CA LYS A 443 10.25 2.71 1.63
C LYS A 443 11.18 3.81 2.11
N ALA A 444 10.83 4.47 3.20
CA ALA A 444 11.67 5.47 3.87
C ALA A 444 12.98 4.82 4.36
N ALA A 445 12.89 3.71 5.07
CA ALA A 445 14.04 3.02 5.65
C ALA A 445 15.09 2.59 4.60
N ILE A 446 14.68 2.03 3.46
CA ILE A 446 15.65 1.63 2.41
C ILE A 446 16.36 2.83 1.76
N ASN A 447 15.82 4.04 1.90
CA ASN A 447 16.45 5.29 1.49
C ASN A 447 17.26 5.97 2.62
N GLY A 448 17.43 5.30 3.77
CA GLY A 448 18.15 5.82 4.91
C GLY A 448 17.36 6.80 5.78
N VAL A 449 16.09 7.02 5.49
CA VAL A 449 15.20 7.87 6.27
C VAL A 449 14.79 7.17 7.55
N LEU A 450 14.91 7.88 8.69
CA LEU A 450 14.57 7.32 10.00
C LEU A 450 13.06 7.33 10.23
N ASN A 451 12.53 6.26 10.86
CA ASN A 451 11.12 6.15 11.17
C ASN A 451 10.81 6.74 12.54
N PHE A 452 9.74 7.50 12.65
CA PHE A 452 9.17 7.95 13.91
C PHE A 452 7.70 7.53 13.94
N SER A 453 7.42 6.41 14.61
CA SER A 453 6.13 5.74 14.44
C SER A 453 5.64 5.08 15.72
N THR A 454 4.31 5.05 15.89
CA THR A 454 3.71 4.13 16.86
C THR A 454 4.09 2.69 16.51
N LEU A 455 4.25 1.85 17.54
CA LEU A 455 4.55 0.43 17.38
C LEU A 455 3.29 -0.32 16.93
N ASP A 456 3.15 -0.41 15.61
CA ASP A 456 2.06 -1.09 14.93
C ASP A 456 2.52 -1.67 13.58
N GLY A 457 1.81 -2.66 13.07
CA GLY A 457 2.11 -3.28 11.78
C GLY A 457 3.56 -3.76 11.67
N TRP A 458 4.24 -3.37 10.59
CA TRP A 458 5.63 -3.74 10.33
C TRP A 458 6.63 -3.12 11.30
N TRP A 459 6.30 -1.91 11.87
CA TRP A 459 7.26 -1.18 12.67
C TRP A 459 7.58 -1.86 13.99
N ILE A 460 6.68 -2.68 14.55
CA ILE A 460 7.01 -3.55 15.68
C ILE A 460 8.20 -4.45 15.30
N GLU A 461 8.10 -5.12 14.16
CA GLU A 461 9.16 -6.02 13.68
C GLU A 461 10.44 -5.24 13.32
N GLY A 462 10.30 -4.13 12.57
CA GLY A 462 11.42 -3.31 12.10
C GLY A 462 12.19 -2.62 13.23
N TYR A 463 11.48 -2.13 14.24
CA TYR A 463 12.07 -1.49 15.41
C TYR A 463 12.96 -2.46 16.18
N HIS A 464 12.47 -3.67 16.45
CA HIS A 464 13.26 -4.69 17.15
C HIS A 464 14.39 -5.28 16.29
N LEU A 465 14.15 -5.55 15.00
CA LEU A 465 15.19 -6.07 14.09
C LEU A 465 16.35 -5.07 13.87
N SER A 466 16.13 -3.80 14.10
CA SER A 466 17.15 -2.75 14.03
C SER A 466 17.80 -2.43 15.38
N ASP A 467 17.60 -3.25 16.41
CA ASP A 467 18.05 -2.95 17.78
C ASP A 467 17.57 -1.58 18.27
N LYS A 468 16.33 -1.16 17.86
CA LYS A 468 15.69 0.13 18.15
C LYS A 468 16.46 1.34 17.58
N LYS A 469 17.33 1.13 16.56
CA LYS A 469 18.22 2.18 16.03
C LYS A 469 17.77 2.76 14.69
N ALA A 470 16.87 2.11 13.94
CA ALA A 470 16.38 2.64 12.67
C ALA A 470 15.33 3.77 12.82
N GLY A 471 15.15 4.29 14.03
CA GLY A 471 14.19 5.36 14.33
C GLY A 471 13.70 5.31 15.76
N TRP A 472 12.52 5.87 16.02
CA TRP A 472 11.90 5.98 17.33
C TRP A 472 10.49 5.41 17.35
N ALA A 473 10.11 4.84 18.50
CA ALA A 473 8.74 4.46 18.78
C ALA A 473 7.96 5.67 19.33
N ILE A 474 6.65 5.73 19.10
CA ILE A 474 5.71 6.63 19.78
C ILE A 474 4.81 5.78 20.66
N GLY A 475 4.75 6.13 21.95
CA GLY A 475 3.98 5.42 22.96
C GLY A 475 4.64 4.12 23.44
N PRO A 476 3.89 3.30 24.21
CA PRO A 476 4.42 2.13 24.91
C PRO A 476 4.77 0.96 23.98
N GLU A 477 5.64 0.08 24.46
CA GLU A 477 5.93 -1.23 23.83
C GLU A 477 4.67 -2.12 23.82
N PRO A 478 4.55 -3.06 22.86
CA PRO A 478 3.34 -3.89 22.70
C PRO A 478 3.00 -4.81 23.86
N ASP A 479 3.96 -5.15 24.70
CA ASP A 479 3.83 -5.95 25.92
C ASP A 479 3.50 -5.12 27.18
N ASP A 480 3.56 -3.80 27.10
CA ASP A 480 3.10 -2.91 28.18
C ASP A 480 1.56 -2.92 28.22
N PRO A 481 0.94 -3.15 29.40
CA PRO A 481 -0.52 -3.08 29.55
C PRO A 481 -1.14 -1.75 29.11
N LYS A 482 -0.37 -0.67 29.06
CA LYS A 482 -0.82 0.63 28.53
C LYS A 482 -0.99 0.64 27.02
N ALA A 483 -0.37 -0.30 26.29
CA ALA A 483 -0.44 -0.34 24.83
C ALA A 483 -1.85 -0.63 24.30
N GLU A 484 -2.70 -1.30 25.07
CA GLU A 484 -4.10 -1.57 24.71
C GLU A 484 -5.03 -0.38 24.99
N LYS A 485 -4.56 0.61 25.78
CA LYS A 485 -5.33 1.83 26.05
C LYS A 485 -5.07 2.85 24.95
N LEU A 486 -6.16 3.31 24.32
CA LEU A 486 -6.09 4.40 23.36
C LEU A 486 -6.00 5.72 24.15
N ASP A 487 -4.82 6.33 24.14
CA ASP A 487 -4.56 7.62 24.77
C ASP A 487 -3.79 8.51 23.78
N ASP A 488 -4.55 9.28 23.01
CA ASP A 488 -3.97 10.19 22.02
C ASP A 488 -3.13 11.29 22.67
N SER A 489 -3.49 11.71 23.90
CA SER A 489 -2.72 12.73 24.64
C SER A 489 -1.38 12.20 25.10
N ALA A 490 -1.33 10.97 25.63
CA ALA A 490 -0.07 10.35 26.05
C ALA A 490 0.85 10.08 24.84
N ASP A 491 0.31 9.67 23.71
CA ASP A 491 1.10 9.51 22.48
C ASP A 491 1.63 10.86 21.94
N ALA A 492 0.85 11.95 22.07
CA ALA A 492 1.30 13.29 21.68
C ALA A 492 2.41 13.79 22.60
N GLU A 493 2.29 13.61 23.93
CA GLU A 493 3.35 13.95 24.88
C GLU A 493 4.64 13.21 24.57
N ASP A 494 4.59 11.89 24.37
CA ASP A 494 5.77 11.09 24.05
C ASP A 494 6.39 11.50 22.69
N LEU A 495 5.56 11.90 21.72
CA LEU A 495 6.01 12.45 20.44
C LEU A 495 6.80 13.73 20.64
N TYR A 496 6.28 14.68 21.43
CA TYR A 496 6.97 15.93 21.69
C TYR A 496 8.25 15.72 22.52
N ASP A 497 8.19 14.90 23.56
CA ASP A 497 9.35 14.59 24.39
C ASP A 497 10.51 14.03 23.59
N LYS A 498 10.22 13.12 22.64
CA LYS A 498 11.25 12.55 21.75
C LYS A 498 11.78 13.54 20.74
N LEU A 499 10.93 14.40 20.18
CA LEU A 499 11.39 15.49 19.31
C LEU A 499 12.33 16.43 20.06
N GLU A 500 11.96 16.82 21.29
CA GLU A 500 12.69 17.77 22.11
C GLU A 500 14.02 17.24 22.63
N ASN A 501 14.01 16.04 23.18
CA ASN A 501 15.13 15.51 23.96
C ASN A 501 16.02 14.52 23.20
N GLU A 502 15.53 13.96 22.09
CA GLU A 502 16.29 12.94 21.35
C GLU A 502 16.52 13.32 19.90
N ILE A 503 15.46 13.58 19.11
CA ILE A 503 15.54 13.65 17.65
C ILE A 503 16.22 14.93 17.19
N ILE A 504 15.74 16.10 17.61
CA ILE A 504 16.30 17.40 17.24
C ILE A 504 17.73 17.55 17.74
N PRO A 505 18.06 17.27 19.03
CA PRO A 505 19.44 17.29 19.49
C PRO A 505 20.35 16.36 18.69
N LEU A 506 19.93 15.12 18.44
CA LEU A 506 20.74 14.17 17.69
C LEU A 506 21.08 14.68 16.28
N PHE A 507 20.10 15.24 15.57
CA PHE A 507 20.29 15.75 14.21
C PHE A 507 21.31 16.89 14.14
N TYR A 508 21.29 17.81 15.10
CA TYR A 508 22.15 18.99 15.08
C TYR A 508 23.48 18.81 15.81
N GLU A 509 23.53 18.01 16.86
CA GLU A 509 24.67 17.91 17.75
C GLU A 509 25.51 16.64 17.53
N ASN A 510 24.92 15.58 16.95
CA ASN A 510 25.62 14.30 16.72
C ASN A 510 25.26 13.64 15.38
N MET A 511 25.65 14.30 14.30
CA MET A 511 25.41 13.81 12.93
C MET A 511 26.05 12.43 12.67
N SER A 512 27.13 12.08 13.35
CA SER A 512 27.76 10.74 13.23
C SER A 512 26.83 9.62 13.70
N GLU A 513 26.13 9.82 14.82
CA GLU A 513 25.15 8.85 15.31
C GLU A 513 23.89 8.84 14.43
N TRP A 514 23.45 10.01 13.91
CA TRP A 514 22.37 10.08 12.94
C TRP A 514 22.67 9.22 11.71
N GLN A 515 23.85 9.36 11.12
CA GLN A 515 24.31 8.56 9.99
C GLN A 515 24.42 7.07 10.34
N THR A 516 24.82 6.75 11.54
CA THR A 516 24.83 5.35 12.03
C THR A 516 23.42 4.77 12.07
N ARG A 517 22.44 5.51 12.58
CA ARG A 517 21.01 5.10 12.56
C ARG A 517 20.48 4.93 11.15
N MET A 518 20.87 5.80 10.20
CA MET A 518 20.53 5.64 8.78
C MET A 518 20.98 4.29 8.22
N LYS A 519 22.16 3.80 8.60
CA LYS A 519 22.65 2.47 8.21
C LYS A 519 21.76 1.35 8.76
N TYR A 520 21.29 1.46 10.01
CA TYR A 520 20.31 0.52 10.58
C TYR A 520 18.98 0.56 9.82
N ALA A 521 18.54 1.72 9.37
CA ALA A 521 17.35 1.84 8.52
C ALA A 521 17.56 1.11 7.18
N VAL A 522 18.65 1.40 6.47
CA VAL A 522 18.99 0.73 5.21
C VAL A 522 19.07 -0.79 5.37
N LYS A 523 19.66 -1.28 6.47
CA LYS A 523 19.76 -2.71 6.78
C LYS A 523 18.42 -3.42 6.78
N LEU A 524 17.34 -2.76 7.18
CA LEU A 524 16.00 -3.33 7.18
C LEU A 524 15.53 -3.77 5.78
N GLY A 525 16.12 -3.24 4.71
CA GLY A 525 15.87 -3.67 3.34
C GLY A 525 16.21 -5.14 3.08
N ALA A 526 17.06 -5.75 3.88
CA ALA A 526 17.35 -7.19 3.80
C ALA A 526 16.11 -8.06 4.10
N TYR A 527 15.24 -7.61 4.99
CA TYR A 527 14.04 -8.35 5.40
C TYR A 527 12.75 -7.79 4.81
N PHE A 528 12.56 -6.46 4.85
CA PHE A 528 11.30 -5.82 4.43
C PHE A 528 11.28 -5.54 2.92
N ASN A 529 11.58 -6.56 2.12
CA ASN A 529 11.54 -6.50 0.66
C ASN A 529 10.54 -7.50 0.08
N THR A 530 10.02 -7.19 -1.10
CA THR A 530 9.02 -8.05 -1.76
C THR A 530 9.62 -9.32 -2.38
N ASN A 531 10.92 -9.41 -2.60
CA ASN A 531 11.53 -10.67 -3.04
C ASN A 531 11.41 -11.74 -1.95
N ARG A 532 11.81 -11.42 -0.70
CA ARG A 532 11.60 -12.31 0.46
C ARG A 532 10.12 -12.64 0.65
N MET A 533 9.24 -11.63 0.56
CA MET A 533 7.79 -11.82 0.69
C MET A 533 7.26 -12.81 -0.37
N MET A 534 7.64 -12.64 -1.63
CA MET A 534 7.21 -13.52 -2.72
C MET A 534 7.81 -14.92 -2.60
N GLU A 535 9.04 -15.05 -2.10
CA GLU A 535 9.63 -16.36 -1.77
C GLU A 535 8.81 -17.08 -0.69
N GLU A 536 8.39 -16.37 0.36
CA GLU A 536 7.53 -16.94 1.40
C GLU A 536 6.16 -17.37 0.84
N TYR A 537 5.53 -16.56 -0.04
CA TYR A 537 4.31 -16.97 -0.73
C TYR A 537 4.52 -18.21 -1.60
N ALA A 538 5.61 -18.25 -2.37
CA ALA A 538 5.94 -19.37 -3.24
C ALA A 538 6.07 -20.68 -2.46
N LEU A 539 6.78 -20.65 -1.33
CA LEU A 539 7.04 -21.84 -0.51
C LEU A 539 5.86 -22.21 0.39
N LYS A 540 5.31 -21.23 1.14
CA LYS A 540 4.31 -21.49 2.21
C LYS A 540 2.90 -21.62 1.67
N SER A 541 2.52 -20.80 0.68
CA SER A 541 1.14 -20.69 0.19
C SER A 541 0.93 -21.33 -1.17
N TYR A 542 1.82 -21.11 -2.14
CA TYR A 542 1.69 -21.71 -3.47
C TYR A 542 2.23 -23.13 -3.54
N LYS A 543 3.05 -23.52 -2.56
CA LYS A 543 3.70 -24.86 -2.48
C LYS A 543 4.49 -25.19 -3.75
N LEU A 544 5.19 -24.20 -4.28
CA LEU A 544 6.14 -24.41 -5.36
C LEU A 544 7.34 -25.17 -4.81
N GLU A 545 7.79 -26.18 -5.54
CA GLU A 545 9.03 -26.89 -5.18
C GLU A 545 10.20 -25.89 -5.23
N LYS A 546 11.15 -26.04 -4.27
CA LYS A 546 12.39 -25.26 -4.26
C LYS A 546 13.13 -25.50 -5.57
N GLN A 547 12.88 -24.67 -6.56
CA GLN A 547 13.86 -24.43 -7.60
C GLN A 547 14.75 -23.29 -7.10
N PRO A 548 16.09 -23.41 -7.22
CA PRO A 548 16.97 -22.29 -6.93
C PRO A 548 16.76 -21.22 -8.00
N ILE A 549 15.82 -20.32 -7.74
CA ILE A 549 15.40 -19.22 -8.61
C ILE A 549 16.56 -18.23 -8.84
N TRP A 550 17.69 -18.39 -8.14
CA TRP A 550 18.81 -17.44 -8.05
C TRP A 550 20.15 -17.90 -8.61
N LYS A 551 20.26 -19.06 -9.18
CA LYS A 551 21.47 -19.39 -9.94
C LYS A 551 21.41 -18.67 -11.28
N LEU A 552 21.90 -17.42 -11.28
CA LEU A 552 22.48 -16.84 -12.47
C LEU A 552 23.55 -17.83 -12.95
N SER A 553 23.34 -18.37 -14.14
CA SER A 553 24.44 -18.96 -14.92
C SER A 553 25.56 -17.91 -14.94
N GLU A 554 26.73 -18.32 -14.49
CA GLU A 554 27.97 -17.59 -14.64
C GLU A 554 28.19 -17.11 -16.06
#